data_a9491a4d99a792218b76f69fc51af442
#
_entry.id   a9491a4d99a792218b76f69fc51af442
#
_cell.length_a   1.000
_cell.length_b   1.000
_cell.length_c   1.000
_cell.angle_alpha   90.00
_cell.angle_beta   90.00
_cell.angle_gamma   90.00
#
_symmetry.space_group_name_H-M   'P 1'
#
loop_
_entity.id
_entity.type
_entity.pdbx_description
1 polymer ?
#
loop_
_entity_poly.entity_id
_entity_poly.type
_entity_poly.pdbx_seq_one_letter_code
_entity_poly.pdbx_strand_id
1 'polypeptide(L)'
;VRTRNDDGFRGYDTNCRFPPQEVVAVTVAVVQFGGSNCDRDAVRALSHLGVDAERVWHEDGLPEDTEGIVVPGGFSYGDYLRAGAMAAHSPIMNAVRDAAADGVPVLGVCNGAQIGCEAGLTPGAFTTNASARFQCEYVHLRIENADTPWTAAYDEGEIVSVPIAHGEGRFEIANDRYDDLVADDRVLFRYCDADGNVTDDANPNGSKGNVAGILGQRETVAVLMPHPERASLPDLNRSVDGRGILQVFG
;
A
#
# COMPACT_ATOMS: atom_id res chain seq x y z
N VAL A 1 -63.11 43.54 5.76
CA VAL A 1 -62.64 42.28 6.30
C VAL A 1 -61.74 41.68 5.25
N ARG A 2 -60.44 41.68 5.43
CA ARG A 2 -59.46 41.14 4.50
C ARG A 2 -59.27 39.66 4.80
N THR A 3 -59.50 38.80 3.83
CA THR A 3 -59.07 37.40 3.86
C THR A 3 -57.67 37.29 3.33
N ARG A 4 -56.78 36.64 4.09
CA ARG A 4 -55.39 36.36 3.75
C ARG A 4 -55.34 35.16 2.80
N ASN A 5 -54.44 35.28 1.83
CA ASN A 5 -54.07 34.28 0.87
C ASN A 5 -53.39 33.06 1.50
N ASP A 6 -53.79 31.87 1.05
CA ASP A 6 -53.07 30.61 1.21
C ASP A 6 -51.85 30.61 0.30
N ASP A 7 -50.66 30.69 0.88
CA ASP A 7 -49.42 30.44 0.16
C ASP A 7 -49.23 28.93 0.00
N GLY A 8 -49.32 28.45 -1.23
CA GLY A 8 -49.14 27.07 -1.59
C GLY A 8 -47.77 26.55 -1.28
N PHE A 9 -47.66 25.67 -0.30
CA PHE A 9 -46.56 24.77 -0.14
C PHE A 9 -46.58 23.79 -1.31
N ARG A 10 -45.62 23.93 -2.25
CA ARG A 10 -45.38 22.89 -3.26
C ARG A 10 -44.87 21.67 -2.53
N GLY A 11 -45.65 20.60 -2.54
CA GLY A 11 -45.22 19.30 -2.03
C GLY A 11 -43.93 18.87 -2.74
N TYR A 12 -42.95 18.50 -1.97
CA TYR A 12 -41.77 17.81 -2.51
C TYR A 12 -42.25 16.48 -3.09
N ASP A 13 -41.93 16.25 -4.34
CA ASP A 13 -42.16 14.97 -5.03
C ASP A 13 -41.28 13.92 -4.37
N THR A 14 -41.87 13.08 -3.52
CA THR A 14 -41.22 11.98 -2.83
C THR A 14 -40.90 10.80 -3.75
N ASN A 15 -41.09 10.95 -5.07
CA ASN A 15 -40.81 9.94 -6.09
C ASN A 15 -39.49 10.19 -6.86
N CYS A 16 -38.54 10.97 -6.35
CA CYS A 16 -37.15 10.88 -6.81
C CYS A 16 -36.63 9.49 -6.45
N ARG A 17 -36.98 8.47 -7.22
CA ARG A 17 -36.22 7.24 -7.30
C ARG A 17 -34.90 7.60 -7.97
N PHE A 18 -33.87 7.77 -7.16
CA PHE A 18 -32.50 7.58 -7.65
C PHE A 18 -32.51 6.19 -8.32
N PRO A 19 -31.95 6.05 -9.52
CA PRO A 19 -31.72 4.71 -10.05
C PRO A 19 -30.95 3.94 -8.99
N PRO A 20 -31.22 2.63 -8.82
CA PRO A 20 -30.36 1.82 -7.95
C PRO A 20 -28.94 2.10 -8.40
N GLN A 21 -28.11 2.67 -7.50
CA GLN A 21 -26.69 2.64 -7.71
C GLN A 21 -26.38 1.16 -7.88
N GLU A 22 -25.85 0.80 -9.03
CA GLU A 22 -25.15 -0.48 -9.15
C GLU A 22 -24.22 -0.53 -7.96
N VAL A 23 -24.43 -1.49 -7.09
CA VAL A 23 -23.46 -1.81 -6.03
C VAL A 23 -22.26 -2.29 -6.82
N VAL A 24 -21.32 -1.38 -7.09
CA VAL A 24 -20.04 -1.75 -7.65
C VAL A 24 -19.44 -2.66 -6.60
N ALA A 25 -19.15 -3.89 -6.98
CA ALA A 25 -18.57 -4.88 -6.11
C ALA A 25 -17.32 -4.28 -5.47
N VAL A 26 -17.07 -4.55 -4.18
CA VAL A 26 -15.87 -4.10 -3.49
C VAL A 26 -14.67 -4.71 -4.19
N THR A 27 -13.94 -3.88 -4.88
CA THR A 27 -12.81 -4.34 -5.68
C THR A 27 -11.55 -4.51 -4.82
N VAL A 28 -11.35 -3.65 -3.81
CA VAL A 28 -10.11 -3.69 -3.00
C VAL A 28 -10.38 -3.79 -1.50
N ALA A 29 -9.89 -4.88 -0.90
CA ALA A 29 -9.89 -5.10 0.55
C ALA A 29 -8.66 -4.48 1.20
N VAL A 30 -8.84 -3.48 2.07
CA VAL A 30 -7.78 -2.90 2.90
C VAL A 30 -7.82 -3.56 4.27
N VAL A 31 -6.86 -4.45 4.54
CA VAL A 31 -6.83 -5.26 5.76
C VAL A 31 -6.56 -4.41 6.98
N GLN A 32 -7.35 -4.56 8.03
CA GLN A 32 -7.20 -3.85 9.29
C GLN A 32 -6.85 -4.80 10.42
N PHE A 33 -5.73 -4.55 11.09
CA PHE A 33 -5.34 -5.22 12.33
C PHE A 33 -5.48 -4.26 13.53
N GLY A 34 -5.47 -4.79 14.73
CA GLY A 34 -5.30 -3.96 15.92
C GLY A 34 -3.96 -3.21 15.85
N GLY A 35 -4.00 -1.87 15.78
CA GLY A 35 -2.81 -1.03 15.61
C GLY A 35 -2.52 -0.58 14.18
N SER A 36 -3.27 -1.01 13.14
CA SER A 36 -3.23 -0.39 11.83
C SER A 36 -3.64 1.08 11.92
N ASN A 37 -2.93 1.97 11.24
CA ASN A 37 -3.25 3.40 11.25
C ASN A 37 -3.22 4.06 9.86
N CYS A 38 -2.68 3.40 8.85
CA CYS A 38 -2.66 3.87 7.46
C CYS A 38 -3.79 3.27 6.60
N ASP A 39 -4.67 2.46 7.20
CA ASP A 39 -5.82 1.84 6.55
C ASP A 39 -6.78 2.88 5.94
N ARG A 40 -7.05 3.97 6.67
CA ARG A 40 -7.88 5.07 6.18
C ARG A 40 -7.21 5.88 5.08
N ASP A 41 -5.89 6.05 5.14
CA ASP A 41 -5.14 6.74 4.11
C ASP A 41 -5.16 5.93 2.80
N ALA A 42 -5.01 4.59 2.90
CA ALA A 42 -5.10 3.69 1.76
C ALA A 42 -6.50 3.74 1.09
N VAL A 43 -7.59 3.58 1.86
CA VAL A 43 -8.96 3.70 1.33
C VAL A 43 -9.17 5.06 0.67
N ARG A 44 -8.74 6.16 1.30
CA ARG A 44 -8.90 7.51 0.74
C ARG A 44 -8.13 7.68 -0.57
N ALA A 45 -6.90 7.16 -0.64
CA ALA A 45 -6.09 7.24 -1.85
C ALA A 45 -6.71 6.45 -3.00
N LEU A 46 -7.15 5.21 -2.75
CA LEU A 46 -7.82 4.37 -3.73
C LEU A 46 -9.15 4.99 -4.21
N SER A 47 -10.00 5.47 -3.28
CA SER A 47 -11.25 6.15 -3.63
C SER A 47 -11.01 7.41 -4.49
N HIS A 48 -9.91 8.14 -4.24
CA HIS A 48 -9.56 9.30 -5.07
C HIS A 48 -9.17 8.91 -6.50
N LEU A 49 -8.65 7.70 -6.69
CA LEU A 49 -8.34 7.12 -8.00
C LEU A 49 -9.57 6.46 -8.67
N GLY A 50 -10.74 6.51 -8.02
CA GLY A 50 -11.97 5.92 -8.54
C GLY A 50 -12.12 4.42 -8.24
N VAL A 51 -11.24 3.87 -7.41
CA VAL A 51 -11.27 2.47 -6.97
C VAL A 51 -12.19 2.33 -5.76
N ASP A 52 -13.12 1.40 -5.81
CA ASP A 52 -13.93 1.04 -4.64
C ASP A 52 -13.10 0.20 -3.67
N ALA A 53 -12.94 0.69 -2.45
CA ALA A 53 -12.09 0.08 -1.44
C ALA A 53 -12.73 0.19 -0.05
N GLU A 54 -12.70 -0.91 0.68
CA GLU A 54 -13.18 -0.92 2.06
C GLU A 54 -12.18 -1.55 3.05
N ARG A 55 -12.33 -1.19 4.31
CA ARG A 55 -11.54 -1.79 5.38
C ARG A 55 -12.16 -3.11 5.82
N VAL A 56 -11.34 -4.15 5.84
CA VAL A 56 -11.72 -5.49 6.27
C VAL A 56 -10.98 -5.82 7.56
N TRP A 57 -11.74 -6.11 8.62
CA TRP A 57 -11.16 -6.52 9.90
C TRP A 57 -10.57 -7.93 9.80
N HIS A 58 -9.40 -8.13 10.37
CA HIS A 58 -8.61 -9.36 10.19
C HIS A 58 -9.28 -10.65 10.69
N GLU A 59 -10.39 -10.57 11.42
CA GLU A 59 -11.18 -11.71 11.86
C GLU A 59 -12.39 -12.00 10.97
N ASP A 60 -12.78 -11.05 10.07
CA ASP A 60 -13.99 -11.15 9.25
C ASP A 60 -13.78 -11.95 7.96
N GLY A 61 -12.54 -12.17 7.54
CA GLY A 61 -12.20 -12.77 6.24
C GLY A 61 -12.28 -11.78 5.08
N LEU A 62 -11.84 -12.22 3.89
CA LEU A 62 -11.94 -11.41 2.68
C LEU A 62 -13.36 -11.51 2.08
N PRO A 63 -13.93 -10.42 1.54
CA PRO A 63 -15.14 -10.47 0.70
C PRO A 63 -14.96 -11.41 -0.50
N GLU A 64 -16.04 -12.06 -0.94
CA GLU A 64 -16.00 -13.05 -2.04
C GLU A 64 -15.60 -12.43 -3.39
N ASP A 65 -15.90 -11.15 -3.58
CA ASP A 65 -15.63 -10.37 -4.79
C ASP A 65 -14.37 -9.50 -4.70
N THR A 66 -13.43 -9.85 -3.80
CA THR A 66 -12.15 -9.13 -3.67
C THR A 66 -11.29 -9.30 -4.93
N GLU A 67 -11.02 -8.21 -5.63
CA GLU A 67 -10.17 -8.15 -6.83
C GLU A 67 -8.77 -7.59 -6.55
N GLY A 68 -8.56 -7.03 -5.36
CA GLY A 68 -7.27 -6.51 -4.92
C GLY A 68 -7.17 -6.43 -3.40
N ILE A 69 -5.94 -6.48 -2.88
CA ILE A 69 -5.71 -6.47 -1.44
C ILE A 69 -4.60 -5.48 -1.09
N VAL A 70 -4.86 -4.61 -0.11
CA VAL A 70 -3.83 -3.77 0.51
C VAL A 70 -3.65 -4.18 1.96
N VAL A 71 -2.43 -4.55 2.33
CA VAL A 71 -2.01 -4.69 3.74
C VAL A 71 -1.33 -3.39 4.12
N PRO A 72 -2.01 -2.49 4.87
CA PRO A 72 -1.55 -1.13 5.08
C PRO A 72 -0.46 -1.02 6.14
N GLY A 73 0.12 0.19 6.23
CA GLY A 73 1.04 0.56 7.28
C GLY A 73 0.37 0.71 8.65
N GLY A 74 1.20 0.73 9.69
CA GLY A 74 0.79 0.86 11.07
C GLY A 74 1.79 0.24 12.03
N PHE A 75 1.27 -0.13 13.20
CA PHE A 75 1.99 -0.84 14.28
C PHE A 75 1.13 -2.01 14.73
N SER A 76 0.90 -2.98 13.84
CA SER A 76 0.02 -4.11 14.10
C SER A 76 0.41 -4.83 15.39
N TYR A 77 -0.54 -4.98 16.31
CA TYR A 77 -0.35 -5.53 17.64
C TYR A 77 0.78 -4.86 18.44
N GLY A 78 1.07 -3.56 18.16
CA GLY A 78 2.10 -2.79 18.84
C GLY A 78 3.53 -3.28 18.57
N ASP A 79 3.77 -3.92 17.42
CA ASP A 79 5.04 -4.51 16.99
C ASP A 79 5.63 -5.53 18.01
N TYR A 80 4.76 -6.18 18.77
CA TYR A 80 5.17 -7.20 19.73
C TYR A 80 5.93 -8.34 19.04
N LEU A 81 6.99 -8.83 19.67
CA LEU A 81 7.98 -9.79 19.19
C LEU A 81 8.87 -9.18 18.11
N ARG A 82 8.30 -8.81 16.98
CA ARG A 82 8.91 -8.24 15.79
C ARG A 82 7.78 -7.62 14.96
N ALA A 83 8.04 -6.48 14.31
CA ALA A 83 7.04 -5.81 13.50
C ALA A 83 6.44 -6.76 12.44
N GLY A 84 5.12 -6.83 12.40
CA GLY A 84 4.37 -7.71 11.48
C GLY A 84 4.24 -9.17 11.92
N ALA A 85 5.04 -9.68 12.85
CA ALA A 85 5.09 -11.10 13.17
C ALA A 85 3.74 -11.66 13.68
N MET A 86 3.05 -10.95 14.56
CA MET A 86 1.74 -11.39 15.05
C MET A 86 0.66 -11.32 13.98
N ALA A 87 0.66 -10.25 13.19
CA ALA A 87 -0.32 -10.07 12.11
C ALA A 87 -0.18 -11.13 11.02
N ALA A 88 1.04 -11.57 10.70
CA ALA A 88 1.30 -12.63 9.73
C ALA A 88 0.63 -13.97 10.06
N HIS A 89 0.30 -14.18 11.33
CA HIS A 89 -0.42 -15.38 11.81
C HIS A 89 -1.93 -15.16 12.00
N SER A 90 -2.43 -13.97 11.67
CA SER A 90 -3.88 -13.70 11.70
C SER A 90 -4.63 -14.56 10.68
N PRO A 91 -5.88 -15.01 10.98
CA PRO A 91 -6.68 -15.83 10.07
C PRO A 91 -6.81 -15.27 8.66
N ILE A 92 -6.99 -13.96 8.50
CA ILE A 92 -7.13 -13.31 7.18
C ILE A 92 -5.89 -13.51 6.30
N MET A 93 -4.69 -13.64 6.88
CA MET A 93 -3.46 -13.84 6.11
C MET A 93 -3.40 -15.20 5.39
N ASN A 94 -4.21 -16.18 5.79
CA ASN A 94 -4.39 -17.39 5.00
C ASN A 94 -5.17 -17.08 3.73
N ALA A 95 -6.29 -16.36 3.84
CA ALA A 95 -7.07 -15.93 2.68
C ALA A 95 -6.25 -14.99 1.77
N VAL A 96 -5.42 -14.12 2.31
CA VAL A 96 -4.50 -13.26 1.53
C VAL A 96 -3.49 -14.11 0.75
N ARG A 97 -2.91 -15.17 1.36
CA ARG A 97 -1.99 -16.08 0.65
C ARG A 97 -2.71 -16.85 -0.46
N ASP A 98 -3.93 -17.33 -0.19
CA ASP A 98 -4.73 -18.07 -1.18
C ASP A 98 -5.10 -17.14 -2.35
N ALA A 99 -5.59 -15.93 -2.08
CA ALA A 99 -5.89 -14.93 -3.10
C ALA A 99 -4.64 -14.55 -3.93
N ALA A 100 -3.48 -14.34 -3.28
CA ALA A 100 -2.22 -14.10 -3.95
C ALA A 100 -1.81 -15.30 -4.83
N ALA A 101 -2.07 -16.53 -4.38
CA ALA A 101 -1.83 -17.74 -5.17
C ALA A 101 -2.76 -17.83 -6.40
N ASP A 102 -3.95 -17.29 -6.31
CA ASP A 102 -4.93 -17.22 -7.41
C ASP A 102 -4.69 -16.01 -8.34
N GLY A 103 -3.69 -15.18 -8.05
CA GLY A 103 -3.28 -14.06 -8.90
C GLY A 103 -3.93 -12.72 -8.56
N VAL A 104 -4.63 -12.62 -7.44
CA VAL A 104 -5.16 -11.33 -6.95
C VAL A 104 -4.00 -10.40 -6.56
N PRO A 105 -3.98 -9.13 -7.01
CA PRO A 105 -2.97 -8.16 -6.63
C PRO A 105 -2.93 -7.93 -5.13
N VAL A 106 -1.74 -8.04 -4.51
CA VAL A 106 -1.52 -7.81 -3.09
C VAL A 106 -0.40 -6.81 -2.88
N LEU A 107 -0.69 -5.68 -2.25
CA LEU A 107 0.26 -4.64 -1.90
C LEU A 107 0.46 -4.58 -0.39
N GLY A 108 1.70 -4.81 0.07
CA GLY A 108 2.09 -4.55 1.46
C GLY A 108 2.84 -3.23 1.60
N VAL A 109 2.34 -2.31 2.43
CA VAL A 109 2.93 -0.98 2.63
C VAL A 109 3.46 -0.84 4.05
N CYS A 110 4.74 -0.48 4.23
CA CYS A 110 5.37 -0.23 5.53
C CYS A 110 5.20 -1.44 6.48
N ASN A 111 4.37 -1.36 7.51
CA ASN A 111 4.03 -2.52 8.35
C ASN A 111 3.43 -3.67 7.53
N GLY A 112 2.68 -3.38 6.48
CA GLY A 112 2.19 -4.39 5.52
C GLY A 112 3.32 -5.11 4.79
N ALA A 113 4.45 -4.43 4.50
CA ALA A 113 5.63 -5.06 3.93
C ALA A 113 6.32 -6.00 4.93
N GLN A 114 6.41 -5.60 6.20
CA GLN A 114 6.90 -6.46 7.28
C GLN A 114 6.03 -7.71 7.42
N ILE A 115 4.69 -7.54 7.41
CA ILE A 115 3.73 -8.64 7.45
C ILE A 115 3.89 -9.56 6.24
N GLY A 116 4.09 -9.00 5.04
CA GLY A 116 4.28 -9.74 3.80
C GLY A 116 5.50 -10.66 3.85
N CYS A 117 6.64 -10.16 4.37
CA CYS A 117 7.84 -10.97 4.61
C CYS A 117 7.60 -12.08 5.65
N GLU A 118 7.03 -11.72 6.81
CA GLU A 118 6.72 -12.67 7.89
C GLU A 118 5.71 -13.74 7.46
N ALA A 119 4.76 -13.38 6.59
CA ALA A 119 3.77 -14.30 6.01
C ALA A 119 4.33 -15.17 4.88
N GLY A 120 5.57 -14.92 4.43
CA GLY A 120 6.19 -15.66 3.33
C GLY A 120 5.67 -15.28 1.92
N LEU A 121 4.99 -14.14 1.79
CA LEU A 121 4.55 -13.60 0.51
C LEU A 121 5.73 -13.05 -0.31
N THR A 122 6.74 -12.52 0.38
CA THR A 122 7.98 -12.00 -0.22
C THR A 122 9.21 -12.53 0.53
N PRO A 123 10.39 -12.61 -0.10
CA PRO A 123 11.61 -13.01 0.58
C PRO A 123 12.18 -11.89 1.45
N GLY A 124 13.11 -12.24 2.36
CA GLY A 124 13.79 -11.30 3.22
C GLY A 124 13.03 -10.98 4.50
N ALA A 125 13.45 -9.94 5.18
CA ALA A 125 12.84 -9.43 6.39
C ALA A 125 13.14 -7.93 6.53
N PHE A 126 12.31 -7.23 7.31
CA PHE A 126 12.57 -5.86 7.72
C PHE A 126 13.02 -5.83 9.18
N THR A 127 14.09 -5.08 9.46
CA THR A 127 14.71 -4.97 10.76
C THR A 127 14.84 -3.50 11.18
N THR A 128 15.32 -3.28 12.40
CA THR A 128 15.56 -1.92 12.94
C THR A 128 16.47 -1.13 12.01
N ASN A 129 16.09 0.13 11.72
CA ASN A 129 16.90 1.05 10.93
C ASN A 129 18.34 1.10 11.43
N ALA A 130 19.31 1.23 10.54
CA ALA A 130 20.74 1.29 10.91
C ALA A 130 21.06 2.41 11.91
N SER A 131 20.30 3.52 11.86
CA SER A 131 20.41 4.63 12.82
C SER A 131 19.78 4.35 14.19
N ALA A 132 19.03 3.25 14.35
CA ALA A 132 18.18 2.95 15.50
C ALA A 132 17.18 4.08 15.83
N ARG A 133 16.80 4.88 14.84
CA ARG A 133 15.87 6.01 14.98
C ARG A 133 14.69 5.83 14.04
N PHE A 134 13.54 6.35 14.45
CA PHE A 134 12.38 6.49 13.58
C PHE A 134 12.69 7.54 12.51
N GLN A 135 12.46 7.18 11.23
CA GLN A 135 12.62 8.05 10.07
C GLN A 135 11.23 8.45 9.57
N CYS A 136 11.01 9.76 9.39
CA CYS A 136 9.75 10.29 8.87
C CYS A 136 10.05 11.48 7.95
N GLU A 137 10.20 11.18 6.66
CA GLU A 137 10.61 12.15 5.65
C GLU A 137 10.16 11.72 4.25
N TYR A 138 10.24 12.64 3.29
CA TYR A 138 10.13 12.30 1.87
C TYR A 138 11.49 11.82 1.37
N VAL A 139 11.48 10.70 0.67
CA VAL A 139 12.65 10.09 0.03
C VAL A 139 12.45 10.04 -1.48
N HIS A 140 13.56 9.92 -2.21
CA HIS A 140 13.54 9.63 -3.64
C HIS A 140 13.70 8.14 -3.86
N LEU A 141 12.89 7.61 -4.76
CA LEU A 141 12.94 6.23 -5.21
C LEU A 141 13.21 6.20 -6.70
N ARG A 142 14.18 5.41 -7.11
CA ARG A 142 14.40 5.09 -8.51
C ARG A 142 13.64 3.83 -8.87
N ILE A 143 12.93 3.87 -10.00
CA ILE A 143 12.26 2.71 -10.57
C ILE A 143 13.32 1.80 -11.18
N GLU A 144 13.42 0.55 -10.70
CA GLU A 144 14.42 -0.41 -11.18
C GLU A 144 13.86 -1.34 -12.27
N ASN A 145 12.58 -1.67 -12.19
CA ASN A 145 11.86 -2.49 -13.15
C ASN A 145 10.52 -1.83 -13.45
N ALA A 146 10.30 -1.39 -14.70
CA ALA A 146 9.06 -0.77 -15.15
C ALA A 146 8.07 -1.79 -15.79
N ASP A 147 8.50 -3.02 -16.04
CA ASP A 147 7.72 -4.07 -16.71
C ASP A 147 6.90 -4.91 -15.70
N THR A 148 6.25 -4.23 -14.74
CA THR A 148 5.41 -4.91 -13.75
C THR A 148 4.08 -4.18 -13.57
N PRO A 149 3.02 -4.84 -13.09
CA PRO A 149 1.75 -4.18 -12.80
C PRO A 149 1.88 -2.99 -11.84
N TRP A 150 2.87 -3.02 -10.93
CA TRP A 150 3.10 -2.03 -9.89
C TRP A 150 3.83 -0.78 -10.36
N THR A 151 4.50 -0.87 -11.48
CA THR A 151 5.41 0.15 -12.01
C THR A 151 5.11 0.55 -13.43
N ALA A 152 4.11 -0.05 -14.08
CA ALA A 152 3.72 0.20 -15.48
C ALA A 152 3.36 1.68 -15.79
N ALA A 153 3.12 2.49 -14.77
CA ALA A 153 2.84 3.92 -14.91
C ALA A 153 4.10 4.80 -14.95
N TYR A 154 5.28 4.20 -14.82
CA TYR A 154 6.58 4.90 -14.76
C TYR A 154 7.52 4.39 -15.85
N ASP A 155 8.54 5.19 -16.14
CA ASP A 155 9.67 4.77 -16.96
C ASP A 155 10.77 4.14 -16.08
N GLU A 156 11.55 3.21 -16.63
CA GLU A 156 12.73 2.66 -15.95
C GLU A 156 13.75 3.77 -15.69
N GLY A 157 14.26 3.84 -14.46
CA GLY A 157 15.15 4.91 -14.01
C GLY A 157 14.43 6.21 -13.62
N GLU A 158 13.10 6.30 -13.75
CA GLU A 158 12.33 7.44 -13.26
C GLU A 158 12.49 7.60 -11.75
N ILE A 159 12.50 8.87 -11.29
CA ILE A 159 12.66 9.22 -9.89
C ILE A 159 11.33 9.72 -9.35
N VAL A 160 10.82 9.07 -8.31
CA VAL A 160 9.57 9.44 -7.65
C VAL A 160 9.82 9.85 -6.19
N SER A 161 9.02 10.76 -5.66
CA SER A 161 9.14 11.25 -4.29
C SER A 161 7.99 10.77 -3.44
N VAL A 162 8.28 9.89 -2.46
CA VAL A 162 7.28 9.21 -1.61
C VAL A 162 7.73 9.28 -0.15
N PRO A 163 6.83 9.51 0.81
CA PRO A 163 7.23 9.58 2.22
C PRO A 163 7.47 8.19 2.84
N ILE A 164 8.37 8.15 3.81
CA ILE A 164 8.59 7.03 4.73
C ILE A 164 8.20 7.43 6.16
N ALA A 165 7.81 6.45 6.97
CA ALA A 165 7.52 6.65 8.41
C ALA A 165 7.71 5.33 9.17
N HIS A 166 8.95 4.99 9.54
CA HIS A 166 9.27 3.69 10.15
C HIS A 166 10.50 3.71 11.08
N GLY A 167 10.50 2.85 12.08
CA GLY A 167 11.66 2.53 12.92
C GLY A 167 12.34 1.23 12.51
N GLU A 168 11.63 0.34 11.81
CA GLU A 168 12.07 -0.98 11.36
C GLU A 168 11.85 -1.13 9.85
N GLY A 169 12.55 -0.31 9.05
CA GLY A 169 12.43 -0.29 7.59
C GLY A 169 13.63 -0.86 6.85
N ARG A 170 14.64 -1.37 7.55
CA ARG A 170 15.86 -1.89 6.96
C ARG A 170 15.62 -3.27 6.36
N PHE A 171 15.66 -3.36 5.05
CA PHE A 171 15.53 -4.62 4.33
C PHE A 171 16.81 -5.45 4.45
N GLU A 172 16.65 -6.69 4.90
CA GLU A 172 17.72 -7.67 5.07
C GLU A 172 17.38 -8.99 4.37
N ILE A 173 18.37 -9.55 3.68
CA ILE A 173 18.28 -10.83 3.00
C ILE A 173 19.67 -11.44 2.85
N ALA A 174 19.81 -12.77 2.83
CA ALA A 174 21.07 -13.44 2.58
C ALA A 174 21.65 -13.06 1.20
N ASN A 175 22.97 -13.07 1.05
CA ASN A 175 23.64 -12.58 -0.16
C ASN A 175 23.21 -13.33 -1.43
N ASP A 176 23.19 -14.64 -1.36
CA ASP A 176 22.78 -15.52 -2.45
C ASP A 176 21.31 -15.24 -2.88
N ARG A 177 20.42 -15.06 -1.90
CA ARG A 177 19.01 -14.73 -2.16
C ARG A 177 18.84 -13.29 -2.67
N TYR A 178 19.73 -12.38 -2.31
CA TYR A 178 19.74 -11.02 -2.87
C TYR A 178 20.18 -11.03 -4.34
N ASP A 179 21.22 -11.82 -4.65
CA ASP A 179 21.69 -11.95 -6.02
C ASP A 179 20.61 -12.55 -6.93
N ASP A 180 19.87 -13.58 -6.44
CA ASP A 180 18.70 -14.12 -7.12
C ASP A 180 17.60 -13.06 -7.32
N LEU A 181 17.29 -12.27 -6.28
CA LEU A 181 16.28 -11.22 -6.35
C LEU A 181 16.58 -10.17 -7.44
N VAL A 182 17.87 -9.80 -7.57
CA VAL A 182 18.33 -8.88 -8.60
C VAL A 182 18.36 -9.53 -9.98
N ALA A 183 18.80 -10.78 -10.09
CA ALA A 183 18.87 -11.51 -11.35
C ALA A 183 17.48 -11.79 -11.95
N ASP A 184 16.46 -11.92 -11.09
CA ASP A 184 15.06 -12.17 -11.48
C ASP A 184 14.27 -10.84 -11.67
N ASP A 185 14.94 -9.67 -11.71
CA ASP A 185 14.35 -8.33 -11.84
C ASP A 185 13.21 -8.04 -10.83
N ARG A 186 13.35 -8.58 -9.61
CA ARG A 186 12.31 -8.46 -8.56
C ARG A 186 12.50 -7.29 -7.61
N VAL A 187 13.53 -6.46 -7.79
CA VAL A 187 13.67 -5.18 -7.11
C VAL A 187 12.87 -4.14 -7.87
N LEU A 188 11.82 -3.57 -7.26
CA LEU A 188 10.98 -2.56 -7.88
C LEU A 188 11.54 -1.15 -7.72
N PHE A 189 11.98 -0.86 -6.49
CA PHE A 189 12.38 0.49 -6.09
C PHE A 189 13.66 0.44 -5.26
N ARG A 190 14.56 1.42 -5.53
CA ARG A 190 15.71 1.68 -4.66
C ARG A 190 15.67 3.11 -4.15
N TYR A 191 16.09 3.30 -2.90
CA TYR A 191 16.39 4.64 -2.39
C TYR A 191 17.54 5.25 -3.19
N CYS A 192 17.36 6.50 -3.61
CA CYS A 192 18.34 7.25 -4.38
C CYS A 192 18.39 8.72 -3.93
N ASP A 193 19.37 9.47 -4.40
CA ASP A 193 19.39 10.92 -4.29
C ASP A 193 18.45 11.59 -5.31
N ALA A 194 18.38 12.93 -5.30
CA ALA A 194 17.52 13.68 -6.20
C ALA A 194 17.93 13.59 -7.69
N ASP A 195 19.14 13.14 -7.97
CA ASP A 195 19.68 12.93 -9.32
C ASP A 195 19.56 11.46 -9.76
N GLY A 196 18.96 10.59 -8.93
CA GLY A 196 18.75 9.17 -9.21
C GLY A 196 19.96 8.27 -8.88
N ASN A 197 21.00 8.80 -8.23
CA ASN A 197 22.14 7.97 -7.85
C ASN A 197 21.82 7.13 -6.62
N VAL A 198 22.01 5.84 -6.73
CA VAL A 198 21.88 4.88 -5.62
C VAL A 198 23.19 4.87 -4.82
N THR A 199 23.21 5.59 -3.71
CA THR A 199 24.38 5.75 -2.84
C THR A 199 24.05 5.39 -1.41
N ASP A 200 25.06 5.10 -0.59
CA ASP A 200 24.86 4.82 0.82
C ASP A 200 24.26 6.02 1.57
N ASP A 201 24.63 7.25 1.17
CA ASP A 201 24.11 8.49 1.78
C ASP A 201 22.62 8.71 1.47
N ALA A 202 22.13 8.20 0.35
CA ALA A 202 20.72 8.26 -0.04
C ALA A 202 19.86 7.16 0.61
N ASN A 203 20.49 6.24 1.36
CA ASN A 203 19.82 5.12 2.02
C ASN A 203 19.40 5.50 3.44
N PRO A 204 18.11 5.79 3.70
CA PRO A 204 17.67 6.36 4.97
C PRO A 204 17.75 5.35 6.13
N ASN A 205 17.68 4.06 5.84
CA ASN A 205 17.50 3.02 6.86
C ASN A 205 18.55 1.93 6.85
N GLY A 206 19.49 1.93 5.89
CA GLY A 206 20.53 0.93 5.75
C GLY A 206 20.05 -0.36 5.07
N SER A 207 18.97 -0.31 4.29
CA SER A 207 18.47 -1.44 3.49
C SER A 207 19.56 -1.98 2.57
N LYS A 208 19.65 -3.30 2.47
CA LYS A 208 20.59 -3.96 1.57
C LYS A 208 20.38 -3.52 0.13
N GLY A 209 21.45 -3.03 -0.51
CA GLY A 209 21.41 -2.53 -1.88
C GLY A 209 20.40 -1.39 -2.10
N ASN A 210 20.11 -0.60 -1.07
CA ASN A 210 19.13 0.49 -1.09
C ASN A 210 17.70 0.04 -1.44
N VAL A 211 17.37 -1.23 -1.28
CA VAL A 211 16.03 -1.77 -1.62
C VAL A 211 14.97 -1.06 -0.80
N ALA A 212 13.98 -0.48 -1.49
CA ALA A 212 12.82 0.18 -0.89
C ALA A 212 11.52 -0.61 -1.12
N GLY A 213 11.47 -1.44 -2.17
CA GLY A 213 10.33 -2.31 -2.50
C GLY A 213 10.72 -3.43 -3.45
N ILE A 214 10.02 -4.55 -3.32
CA ILE A 214 10.28 -5.79 -4.06
C ILE A 214 9.00 -6.50 -4.47
N LEU A 215 9.12 -7.33 -5.51
CA LEU A 215 8.11 -8.33 -5.88
C LEU A 215 8.17 -9.58 -4.99
N GLY A 216 7.04 -10.19 -4.77
CA GLY A 216 6.90 -11.55 -4.29
C GLY A 216 7.39 -12.59 -5.30
N GLN A 217 7.15 -13.87 -5.03
CA GLN A 217 7.39 -14.93 -6.02
C GLN A 217 6.44 -14.81 -7.22
N ARG A 218 5.31 -14.16 -7.04
CA ARG A 218 4.35 -13.80 -8.08
C ARG A 218 4.42 -12.29 -8.31
N GLU A 219 4.37 -11.88 -9.56
CA GLU A 219 4.39 -10.47 -9.96
C GLU A 219 3.20 -9.67 -9.43
N THR A 220 2.11 -10.36 -9.07
CA THR A 220 0.91 -9.77 -8.46
C THR A 220 1.09 -9.43 -6.98
N VAL A 221 2.21 -9.77 -6.37
CA VAL A 221 2.52 -9.42 -4.97
C VAL A 221 3.67 -8.44 -4.93
N ALA A 222 3.47 -7.30 -4.30
CA ALA A 222 4.53 -6.33 -4.05
C ALA A 222 4.52 -5.85 -2.60
N VAL A 223 5.70 -5.55 -2.08
CA VAL A 223 5.86 -4.89 -0.78
C VAL A 223 6.84 -3.74 -0.88
N LEU A 224 6.57 -2.65 -0.16
CA LEU A 224 7.46 -1.49 -0.07
C LEU A 224 7.36 -0.80 1.29
N MET A 225 8.45 -0.19 1.74
CA MET A 225 8.46 0.60 2.98
C MET A 225 7.89 2.00 2.83
N PRO A 226 8.11 2.72 1.71
CA PRO A 226 7.48 4.01 1.46
C PRO A 226 5.94 3.91 1.36
N HIS A 227 5.27 5.04 1.58
CA HIS A 227 3.82 5.17 1.67
C HIS A 227 3.23 5.81 0.40
N PRO A 228 2.88 5.05 -0.66
CA PRO A 228 2.30 5.60 -1.88
C PRO A 228 0.93 6.25 -1.63
N GLU A 229 0.15 5.75 -0.65
CA GLU A 229 -1.13 6.33 -0.25
C GLU A 229 -0.99 7.75 0.32
N ARG A 230 0.21 8.10 0.83
CA ARG A 230 0.55 9.44 1.33
C ARG A 230 1.29 10.31 0.30
N ALA A 231 1.37 9.83 -0.94
CA ALA A 231 1.84 10.55 -2.10
C ALA A 231 0.84 10.40 -3.25
N SER A 232 -0.46 10.58 -2.98
CA SER A 232 -1.54 10.35 -3.95
C SER A 232 -2.58 11.46 -4.02
N LEU A 233 -2.70 12.29 -2.99
CA LEU A 233 -3.74 13.31 -2.85
C LEU A 233 -3.13 14.72 -3.04
N PRO A 234 -3.45 15.45 -4.14
CA PRO A 234 -2.78 16.72 -4.47
C PRO A 234 -3.01 17.80 -3.41
N ASP A 235 -4.16 17.79 -2.76
CA ASP A 235 -4.52 18.80 -1.76
C ASP A 235 -3.97 18.51 -0.34
N LEU A 236 -3.46 17.30 -0.12
CA LEU A 236 -2.99 16.84 1.19
C LEU A 236 -1.52 16.44 1.21
N ASN A 237 -0.98 16.02 0.08
CA ASN A 237 0.36 15.46 -0.01
C ASN A 237 1.31 16.42 -0.73
N ARG A 238 2.58 16.34 -0.37
CA ARG A 238 3.65 17.11 -1.02
C ARG A 238 3.93 16.64 -2.45
N SER A 239 3.69 15.36 -2.73
CA SER A 239 3.85 14.71 -4.04
C SER A 239 2.60 13.88 -4.35
N VAL A 240 2.40 13.57 -5.61
CA VAL A 240 1.39 12.62 -6.11
C VAL A 240 2.01 11.43 -6.83
N ASP A 241 3.31 11.26 -6.71
CA ASP A 241 4.09 10.25 -7.43
C ASP A 241 3.74 8.81 -7.01
N GLY A 242 3.13 8.62 -5.84
CA GLY A 242 2.65 7.31 -5.38
C GLY A 242 1.43 6.77 -6.12
N ARG A 243 0.76 7.60 -6.94
CA ARG A 243 -0.44 7.18 -7.68
C ARG A 243 -0.18 6.01 -8.62
N GLY A 244 0.95 6.05 -9.33
CA GLY A 244 1.29 5.01 -10.29
C GLY A 244 1.37 3.62 -9.68
N ILE A 245 1.82 3.51 -8.42
CA ILE A 245 1.87 2.24 -7.68
C ILE A 245 0.46 1.71 -7.38
N LEU A 246 -0.50 2.62 -7.12
CA LEU A 246 -1.88 2.26 -6.76
C LEU A 246 -2.76 2.01 -7.99
N GLN A 247 -2.32 2.36 -9.21
CA GLN A 247 -3.08 2.17 -10.45
C GLN A 247 -3.31 0.70 -10.81
N VAL A 248 -2.58 -0.23 -10.21
CA VAL A 248 -2.82 -1.67 -10.39
C VAL A 248 -4.23 -2.09 -9.97
N PHE A 249 -4.88 -1.30 -9.14
CA PHE A 249 -6.21 -1.58 -8.59
C PHE A 249 -7.37 -0.94 -9.38
N GLY A 250 -7.08 -0.13 -10.43
CA GLY A 250 -8.14 0.60 -11.15
C GLY A 250 -7.89 0.88 -12.60
#